data_6e83456f68b4fd912bdaffb7d1221454
#
_entry.id   6e83456f68b4fd912bdaffb7d1221454
#
_cell.length_a   1.000
_cell.length_b   1.000
_cell.length_c   1.000
_cell.angle_alpha   90.00
_cell.angle_beta   90.00
_cell.angle_gamma   90.00
#
_symmetry.space_group_name_H-M   'P 1'
#
loop_
_entity.id
_entity.type
_entity.pdbx_description
1 polymer ?
#
loop_
_entity_poly.entity_id
_entity_poly.type
_entity_poly.pdbx_seq_one_letter_code
_entity_poly.pdbx_strand_id
1 'polypeptide(L)'
;MSPKIDSETTVIPGSGNVFADLGLPDAATELVKAQLTRQLSKHIKLLGLTQTVAAQRLGVSQPDVSRLMKNRPNGFSTDRLLGMLNALDLDIDIVVRPASPAPHVATVRIIEERL
;
A
#
# COMPACT_ATOMS: atom_id res chain seq x y z
N MET A 1 -16.85 -6.41 19.37
CA MET A 1 -16.94 -5.98 18.95
C MET A 1 -17.38 -5.55 18.36
N SER A 2 -16.85 -5.65 18.15
CA SER A 2 -16.97 -5.21 17.57
C SER A 2 -17.39 -4.93 16.87
N PRO A 3 -17.37 -4.79 16.77
CA PRO A 3 -17.64 -4.47 15.96
C PRO A 3 -18.01 -3.97 15.35
N LYS A 4 -18.15 -3.67 15.54
CA LYS A 4 -18.26 -3.24 14.91
C LYS A 4 -18.04 -2.36 14.20
N ILE A 5 -17.67 -2.16 14.58
CA ILE A 5 -16.78 -1.67 13.55
C ILE A 5 -17.43 -1.67 12.19
N ASP A 6 -18.20 -2.65 11.94
CA ASP A 6 -18.82 -2.79 10.62
C ASP A 6 -19.70 -1.62 10.24
N SER A 7 -20.45 -1.10 11.22
CA SER A 7 -21.32 0.04 10.94
C SER A 7 -20.51 1.31 10.67
N GLU A 8 -19.26 1.31 11.05
CA GLU A 8 -18.39 2.47 10.89
C GLU A 8 -17.45 2.34 9.71
N THR A 9 -17.44 1.19 9.08
CA THR A 9 -16.59 0.97 7.94
C THR A 9 -17.05 1.83 6.78
N THR A 10 -16.19 2.69 6.32
CA THR A 10 -16.46 3.53 5.17
C THR A 10 -15.61 3.07 4.01
N VAL A 11 -16.27 2.72 2.92
CA VAL A 11 -15.55 2.39 1.71
C VAL A 11 -15.27 3.70 0.98
N ILE A 12 -14.02 4.03 0.85
CA ILE A 12 -13.60 5.21 0.12
C ILE A 12 -13.37 4.80 -1.33
N PRO A 13 -14.12 5.38 -2.29
CA PRO A 13 -13.89 5.04 -3.70
C PRO A 13 -12.44 5.32 -4.05
N GLY A 14 -11.88 4.46 -4.88
CA GLY A 14 -10.44 4.30 -5.04
C GLY A 14 -9.68 5.43 -5.70
N SER A 15 -10.23 6.60 -5.84
CA SER A 15 -9.51 7.72 -6.42
C SER A 15 -9.01 8.71 -5.38
N GLY A 16 -9.30 8.48 -4.10
CA GLY A 16 -8.93 9.41 -3.08
C GLY A 16 -7.43 9.40 -2.82
N ASN A 17 -6.87 10.56 -2.58
CA ASN A 17 -5.47 10.67 -2.15
C ASN A 17 -5.44 10.54 -0.63
N VAL A 18 -5.69 9.32 -0.16
CA VAL A 18 -5.94 9.04 1.26
C VAL A 18 -4.75 9.42 2.12
N PHE A 19 -3.55 9.09 1.67
CA PHE A 19 -2.36 9.35 2.49
C PHE A 19 -1.99 10.82 2.52
N ALA A 20 -2.26 11.57 1.46
CA ALA A 20 -2.06 13.01 1.48
C ALA A 20 -2.99 13.66 2.48
N ASP A 21 -4.25 13.19 2.54
CA ASP A 21 -5.25 13.72 3.45
C ASP A 21 -4.94 13.42 4.92
N LEU A 22 -4.13 12.41 5.19
CA LEU A 22 -3.73 12.07 6.55
C LEU A 22 -2.68 13.02 7.11
N GLY A 23 -2.10 13.87 6.27
CA GLY A 23 -1.12 14.85 6.73
C GLY A 23 0.16 14.23 7.28
N LEU A 24 0.59 13.11 6.72
CA LEU A 24 1.79 12.41 7.20
C LEU A 24 3.06 13.19 6.89
N PRO A 25 4.04 13.18 7.80
CA PRO A 25 5.36 13.71 7.50
C PRO A 25 5.99 12.96 6.31
N ASP A 26 6.84 13.66 5.54
CA ASP A 26 7.47 13.08 4.36
C ASP A 26 8.22 11.78 4.66
N ALA A 27 8.93 11.73 5.80
CA ALA A 27 9.68 10.52 6.16
C ALA A 27 8.75 9.34 6.38
N ALA A 28 7.61 9.55 7.02
CA ALA A 28 6.62 8.49 7.23
C ALA A 28 6.00 8.05 5.91
N THR A 29 5.72 9.00 5.02
CA THR A 29 5.20 8.70 3.70
C THR A 29 6.19 7.85 2.90
N GLU A 30 7.47 8.20 2.93
CA GLU A 30 8.49 7.42 2.21
C GLU A 30 8.63 6.01 2.77
N LEU A 31 8.52 5.85 4.07
CA LEU A 31 8.56 4.52 4.68
C LEU A 31 7.37 3.68 4.23
N VAL A 32 6.18 4.26 4.22
CA VAL A 32 4.98 3.56 3.75
C VAL A 32 5.14 3.15 2.29
N LYS A 33 5.65 4.05 1.45
CA LYS A 33 5.88 3.73 0.03
C LYS A 33 6.86 2.57 -0.12
N ALA A 34 7.93 2.56 0.68
CA ALA A 34 8.90 1.48 0.63
C ALA A 34 8.26 0.15 1.02
N GLN A 35 7.41 0.15 2.04
CA GLN A 35 6.72 -1.05 2.48
C GLN A 35 5.71 -1.54 1.44
N LEU A 36 4.96 -0.63 0.81
CA LEU A 36 4.02 -0.99 -0.25
C LEU A 36 4.76 -1.55 -1.47
N THR A 37 5.89 -0.96 -1.82
CA THR A 37 6.70 -1.43 -2.93
C THR A 37 7.22 -2.84 -2.67
N ARG A 38 7.62 -3.11 -1.44
CA ARG A 38 8.07 -4.45 -1.06
C ARG A 38 6.94 -5.47 -1.23
N GLN A 39 5.72 -5.10 -0.85
CA GLN A 39 4.57 -5.97 -1.03
C GLN A 39 4.32 -6.26 -2.51
N LEU A 40 4.41 -5.23 -3.35
CA LEU A 40 4.26 -5.41 -4.79
C LEU A 40 5.31 -6.38 -5.35
N SER A 41 6.57 -6.15 -5.03
CA SER A 41 7.66 -7.01 -5.49
C SER A 41 7.45 -8.46 -5.04
N LYS A 42 7.08 -8.64 -3.79
CA LYS A 42 6.83 -9.96 -3.22
C LYS A 42 5.72 -10.70 -3.97
N HIS A 43 4.59 -10.03 -4.19
CA HIS A 43 3.45 -10.67 -4.81
C HIS A 43 3.64 -10.91 -6.31
N ILE A 44 4.37 -10.04 -6.99
CA ILE A 44 4.74 -10.30 -8.38
C ILE A 44 5.53 -11.60 -8.47
N LYS A 45 6.48 -11.80 -7.55
CA LYS A 45 7.28 -13.02 -7.51
C LYS A 45 6.43 -14.25 -7.15
N LEU A 46 5.57 -14.12 -6.14
CA LEU A 46 4.72 -15.22 -5.71
C LEU A 46 3.76 -15.68 -6.82
N LEU A 47 3.27 -14.74 -7.62
CA LEU A 47 2.37 -15.04 -8.72
C LEU A 47 3.12 -15.54 -9.96
N GLY A 48 4.45 -15.52 -9.93
CA GLY A 48 5.25 -15.98 -11.06
C GLY A 48 5.14 -15.10 -12.30
N LEU A 49 4.83 -13.81 -12.12
CA LEU A 49 4.64 -12.91 -13.25
C LEU A 49 5.98 -12.45 -13.80
N THR A 50 6.09 -12.43 -15.13
CA THR A 50 7.20 -11.73 -15.76
C THR A 50 6.99 -10.23 -15.62
N GLN A 51 8.07 -9.46 -15.85
CA GLN A 51 7.93 -8.00 -15.78
C GLN A 51 6.99 -7.47 -16.84
N THR A 52 6.96 -8.08 -18.02
CA THR A 52 6.06 -7.69 -19.09
C THR A 52 4.61 -7.93 -18.70
N VAL A 53 4.30 -9.11 -18.17
CA VAL A 53 2.94 -9.44 -17.75
C VAL A 53 2.52 -8.57 -16.56
N ALA A 54 3.43 -8.38 -15.60
CA ALA A 54 3.15 -7.51 -14.47
C ALA A 54 2.85 -6.09 -14.93
N ALA A 55 3.62 -5.57 -15.89
CA ALA A 55 3.39 -4.22 -16.41
C ALA A 55 2.00 -4.09 -17.01
N GLN A 56 1.57 -5.07 -17.78
CA GLN A 56 0.24 -5.09 -18.38
C GLN A 56 -0.84 -5.10 -17.29
N ARG A 57 -0.66 -5.95 -16.29
CA ARG A 57 -1.65 -6.12 -15.23
C ARG A 57 -1.75 -4.89 -14.33
N LEU A 58 -0.61 -4.25 -14.06
CA LEU A 58 -0.56 -3.07 -13.22
C LEU A 58 -0.86 -1.77 -13.97
N GLY A 59 -0.88 -1.82 -15.29
CA GLY A 59 -1.12 -0.63 -16.09
C GLY A 59 0.05 0.34 -16.07
N VAL A 60 1.26 -0.16 -15.99
CA VAL A 60 2.48 0.66 -15.97
C VAL A 60 3.46 0.16 -17.01
N SER A 61 4.55 0.88 -17.21
CA SER A 61 5.58 0.45 -18.15
C SER A 61 6.46 -0.65 -17.55
N GLN A 62 7.14 -1.40 -18.42
CA GLN A 62 8.07 -2.40 -17.94
C GLN A 62 9.23 -1.81 -17.14
N PRO A 63 9.82 -0.68 -17.53
CA PRO A 63 10.80 -0.01 -16.67
C PRO A 63 10.26 0.33 -15.29
N ASP A 64 8.98 0.71 -15.19
CA ASP A 64 8.36 0.97 -13.89
C ASP A 64 8.34 -0.30 -13.03
N VAL A 65 7.95 -1.43 -13.62
CA VAL A 65 7.98 -2.71 -12.90
C VAL A 65 9.40 -3.03 -12.46
N SER A 66 10.38 -2.81 -13.31
CA SER A 66 11.78 -3.05 -12.96
C SER A 66 12.18 -2.24 -11.73
N ARG A 67 11.78 -0.96 -11.67
CA ARG A 67 12.05 -0.12 -10.50
C ARG A 67 11.38 -0.66 -9.24
N LEU A 68 10.13 -1.08 -9.38
CA LEU A 68 9.39 -1.68 -8.25
C LEU A 68 10.07 -2.94 -7.74
N MET A 69 10.55 -3.78 -8.64
CA MET A 69 11.25 -5.01 -8.26
C MET A 69 12.58 -4.74 -7.56
N LYS A 70 13.14 -3.56 -7.76
CA LYS A 70 14.37 -3.13 -7.08
C LYS A 70 14.05 -2.31 -5.81
N ASN A 71 12.81 -2.30 -5.39
CA ASN A 71 12.34 -1.54 -4.22
C ASN A 71 12.63 -0.05 -4.34
N ARG A 72 12.43 0.52 -5.52
CA ARG A 72 12.64 1.93 -5.79
C ARG A 72 11.30 2.58 -6.14
N PRO A 73 10.57 3.09 -5.13
CA PRO A 73 9.23 3.65 -5.35
C PRO A 73 9.24 5.08 -5.88
N ASN A 74 10.39 5.61 -6.26
CA ASN A 74 10.49 6.99 -6.75
C ASN A 74 9.57 7.22 -7.94
N GLY A 75 8.80 8.27 -7.88
CA GLY A 75 7.86 8.61 -8.94
C GLY A 75 6.48 7.98 -8.81
N PHE A 76 6.26 7.18 -7.77
CA PHE A 76 4.94 6.61 -7.48
C PHE A 76 4.36 7.24 -6.23
N SER A 77 3.07 7.61 -6.28
CA SER A 77 2.35 8.04 -5.09
C SER A 77 1.91 6.82 -4.28
N THR A 78 1.63 7.02 -3.00
CA THR A 78 1.09 5.96 -2.15
C THR A 78 -0.23 5.43 -2.72
N ASP A 79 -1.09 6.31 -3.19
CA ASP A 79 -2.38 5.91 -3.77
C ASP A 79 -2.18 5.03 -4.99
N ARG A 80 -1.22 5.36 -5.82
CA ARG A 80 -0.94 4.58 -7.01
C ARG A 80 -0.40 3.20 -6.65
N LEU A 81 0.45 3.13 -5.62
CA LEU A 81 0.96 1.85 -5.13
C LEU A 81 -0.17 0.98 -4.56
N LEU A 82 -1.10 1.58 -3.83
CA LEU A 82 -2.28 0.86 -3.34
C LEU A 82 -3.12 0.31 -4.50
N GLY A 83 -3.31 1.13 -5.53
CA GLY A 83 -4.06 0.69 -6.71
C GLY A 83 -3.39 -0.50 -7.42
N MET A 84 -2.06 -0.50 -7.47
CA MET A 84 -1.33 -1.62 -8.06
C MET A 84 -1.50 -2.90 -7.24
N LEU A 85 -1.50 -2.80 -5.90
CA LEU A 85 -1.76 -3.97 -5.06
C LEU A 85 -3.16 -4.53 -5.32
N ASN A 86 -4.15 -3.65 -5.44
CA ASN A 86 -5.50 -4.08 -5.80
C ASN A 86 -5.53 -4.76 -7.17
N ALA A 87 -4.73 -4.30 -8.12
CA ALA A 87 -4.64 -4.92 -9.44
C ALA A 87 -4.06 -6.33 -9.39
N LEU A 88 -3.37 -6.69 -8.32
CA LEU A 88 -2.88 -8.04 -8.07
C LEU A 88 -3.86 -8.87 -7.23
N ASP A 89 -5.11 -8.42 -7.12
CA ASP A 89 -6.17 -9.08 -6.35
C ASP A 89 -5.87 -9.13 -4.85
N LEU A 90 -5.22 -8.10 -4.35
CA LEU A 90 -4.96 -7.97 -2.92
C LEU A 90 -5.92 -6.95 -2.32
N ASP A 91 -6.59 -7.34 -1.25
CA ASP A 91 -7.43 -6.43 -0.49
C ASP A 91 -6.57 -5.67 0.51
N ILE A 92 -6.91 -4.41 0.71
CA ILE A 92 -6.18 -3.53 1.62
C ILE A 92 -7.18 -2.92 2.59
N ASP A 93 -6.96 -3.15 3.87
CA ASP A 93 -7.76 -2.54 4.92
C ASP A 93 -6.92 -1.51 5.64
N ILE A 94 -7.49 -0.34 5.86
CA ILE A 94 -6.83 0.71 6.63
C ILE A 94 -7.55 0.81 7.97
N VAL A 95 -6.82 0.49 9.04
CA VAL A 95 -7.36 0.48 10.39
C VAL A 95 -6.79 1.67 11.15
N VAL A 96 -7.67 2.46 11.73
CA VAL A 96 -7.27 3.61 12.54
C VAL A 96 -7.65 3.32 13.98
N ARG A 97 -6.70 3.47 14.88
CA ARG A 97 -6.94 3.24 16.31
C ARG A 97 -6.12 4.21 17.13
N PRO A 98 -6.52 4.47 18.38
CA PRO A 98 -5.72 5.31 19.25
C PRO A 98 -4.30 4.76 19.42
N ALA A 99 -3.33 5.65 19.46
CA ALA A 99 -1.95 5.25 19.73
C ALA A 99 -1.84 4.74 21.17
N SER A 100 -0.86 3.88 21.40
CA SER A 100 -0.58 3.41 22.76
C SER A 100 -0.19 4.58 23.67
N PRO A 101 -0.41 4.45 24.99
CA PRO A 101 -0.03 5.53 25.91
C PRO A 101 1.46 5.87 25.81
N ALA A 102 1.79 7.10 26.18
CA ALA A 102 3.15 7.58 26.17
C ALA A 102 4.09 6.62 26.93
N PRO A 103 5.38 6.52 26.53
CA PRO A 103 6.05 7.36 25.53
C PRO A 103 5.94 6.76 24.13
N HIS A 104 4.81 6.87 23.53
CA HIS A 104 4.58 6.28 22.20
C HIS A 104 4.20 7.39 21.21
N VAL A 105 4.77 7.33 20.03
CA VAL A 105 4.46 8.26 18.96
C VAL A 105 3.56 7.54 17.94
N ALA A 106 2.50 8.22 17.52
CA ALA A 106 1.60 7.67 16.52
C ALA A 106 2.36 7.38 15.21
N THR A 107 2.10 6.24 14.63
CA THR A 107 2.82 5.77 13.44
C THR A 107 1.87 5.25 12.39
N VAL A 108 2.38 5.12 11.17
CA VAL A 108 1.71 4.40 10.09
C VAL A 108 2.61 3.25 9.70
N ARG A 109 2.03 2.06 9.59
CA ARG A 109 2.80 0.89 9.18
C ARG A 109 1.94 -0.04 8.34
N ILE A 110 2.60 -0.82 7.53
CA ILE A 110 1.95 -1.83 6.70
C ILE A 110 2.09 -3.17 7.43
N ILE A 111 0.96 -3.85 7.61
CA ILE A 111 0.94 -5.16 8.23
C ILE A 111 0.44 -6.14 7.18
N GLU A 112 1.23 -7.16 6.92
CA GLU A 112 0.83 -8.21 6.01
C GLU A 112 0.14 -9.31 6.79
N GLU A 113 -1.09 -9.65 6.36
CA GLU A 113 -1.82 -10.75 6.95
C GLU A 113 -1.40 -12.05 6.28
N ARG A 114 -1.13 -13.05 7.08
CA ARG A 114 -0.82 -14.37 6.55
C ARG A 114 -2.08 -15.07 6.11
N LEU A 115 -1.98 -15.69 4.97
CA LEU A 115 -3.07 -16.51 4.44
C LEU A 115 -2.85 -17.98 4.72
#